data_ebee083e2a3d399f21406aa9fbe1d52a
#
_entry.id   ebee083e2a3d399f21406aa9fbe1d52a
#
_cell.length_a   1.000
_cell.length_b   1.000
_cell.length_c   1.000
_cell.angle_alpha   90.00
_cell.angle_beta   90.00
_cell.angle_gamma   90.00
#
_symmetry.space_group_name_H-M   'P 1'
#
loop_
_entity.id
_entity.type
_entity.pdbx_description
1 polymer ?
#
loop_
_entity_poly.entity_id
_entity_poly.type
_entity_poly.pdbx_seq_one_letter_code
_entity_poly.pdbx_strand_id
1 'polypeptide(L)'
;MSLAKQGVVTEEMEYIAIRENQCREKNEKLRKGTYHKGESFGANLPDIITPEFVRDEVASGRAVIPANINHPEIEPMIIGRNFKIKVNANIGNSALSSSIHDEVEKLTWATRWGADTVMDLSTGKNIHETREWIVRNSPVPIGTVPIYQALEKVNGVAEDLNWDVFKETLIEQAEQGVDYFTIHAGVLLRYVPMTAERVTGIVSRGGSILAKWCLAHHKENFLYTHFEDICKIMREYDVTFSLGDGLRPGSVADANDEAQFSELKTLGELTQIAWNHDVQT
;
A
#
# COMPACT_ATOMS: atom_id res chain seq x y z
N MET A 1 -4.29 -8.91 -11.47
CA MET A 1 -4.51 -10.28 -10.92
C MET A 1 -5.38 -11.15 -11.86
N SER A 2 -6.43 -10.64 -12.48
CA SER A 2 -7.35 -11.41 -13.34
C SER A 2 -6.64 -12.13 -14.49
N LEU A 3 -5.81 -11.43 -15.27
CA LEU A 3 -5.04 -12.01 -16.38
C LEU A 3 -4.09 -13.11 -15.91
N ALA A 4 -3.43 -12.91 -14.77
CA ALA A 4 -2.53 -13.91 -14.18
C ALA A 4 -3.28 -15.22 -13.83
N LYS A 5 -4.47 -15.11 -13.23
CA LYS A 5 -5.33 -16.28 -12.93
C LYS A 5 -5.81 -17.01 -14.18
N GLN A 6 -5.92 -16.31 -15.32
CA GLN A 6 -6.26 -16.90 -16.63
C GLN A 6 -5.04 -17.53 -17.32
N GLY A 7 -3.86 -17.48 -16.72
CA GLY A 7 -2.63 -18.02 -17.29
C GLY A 7 -1.95 -17.12 -18.33
N VAL A 8 -2.38 -15.86 -18.42
CA VAL A 8 -1.82 -14.89 -19.37
C VAL A 8 -0.56 -14.25 -18.78
N VAL A 9 0.52 -14.25 -19.55
CA VAL A 9 1.73 -13.45 -19.28
C VAL A 9 1.56 -12.11 -19.97
N THR A 10 1.75 -11.01 -19.21
CA THR A 10 1.68 -9.64 -19.73
C THR A 10 3.08 -9.07 -19.97
N GLU A 11 3.16 -7.96 -20.72
CA GLU A 11 4.42 -7.26 -21.00
C GLU A 11 5.10 -6.77 -19.70
N GLU A 12 4.33 -6.37 -18.69
CA GLU A 12 4.84 -5.99 -17.37
C GLU A 12 5.53 -7.18 -16.70
N MET A 13 4.98 -8.39 -16.82
CA MET A 13 5.58 -9.60 -16.22
C MET A 13 6.88 -9.97 -16.92
N GLU A 14 6.97 -9.80 -18.25
CA GLU A 14 8.21 -9.98 -19.00
C GLU A 14 9.28 -8.95 -18.58
N TYR A 15 8.89 -7.68 -18.49
CA TYR A 15 9.77 -6.61 -18.05
C TYR A 15 10.31 -6.86 -16.63
N ILE A 16 9.43 -7.25 -15.70
CA ILE A 16 9.79 -7.59 -14.33
C ILE A 16 10.79 -8.74 -14.29
N ALA A 17 10.56 -9.80 -15.07
CA ALA A 17 11.47 -10.94 -15.12
C ALA A 17 12.88 -10.51 -15.57
N ILE A 18 12.98 -9.65 -16.58
CA ILE A 18 14.24 -9.07 -17.05
C ILE A 18 14.92 -8.27 -15.91
N ARG A 19 14.19 -7.39 -15.26
CA ARG A 19 14.73 -6.55 -14.16
C ARG A 19 15.19 -7.37 -12.96
N GLU A 20 14.42 -8.36 -12.54
CA GLU A 20 14.78 -9.23 -11.41
C GLU A 20 16.04 -10.05 -11.69
N ASN A 21 16.31 -10.39 -12.96
CA ASN A 21 17.52 -11.11 -13.36
C ASN A 21 18.74 -10.19 -13.58
N GLN A 22 18.54 -8.87 -13.72
CA GLN A 22 19.66 -7.93 -13.90
C GLN A 22 20.65 -7.97 -12.72
N CYS A 23 21.91 -7.78 -13.03
CA CYS A 23 23.02 -7.75 -12.06
C CYS A 23 23.21 -9.06 -11.25
N ARG A 24 22.61 -10.16 -11.68
CA ARG A 24 22.67 -11.42 -10.95
C ARG A 24 24.09 -11.96 -10.80
N GLU A 25 24.87 -12.02 -11.88
CA GLU A 25 26.26 -12.48 -11.84
C GLU A 25 27.12 -11.61 -10.91
N LYS A 26 26.88 -10.30 -10.89
CA LYS A 26 27.56 -9.38 -10.00
C LYS A 26 27.19 -9.64 -8.54
N ASN A 27 25.91 -9.89 -8.28
CA ASN A 27 25.41 -10.19 -6.95
C ASN A 27 25.90 -11.57 -6.45
N GLU A 28 26.01 -12.57 -7.33
CA GLU A 28 26.61 -13.87 -6.98
C GLU A 28 28.08 -13.77 -6.59
N LYS A 29 28.86 -12.95 -7.29
CA LYS A 29 30.25 -12.69 -6.94
C LYS A 29 30.36 -12.01 -5.58
N LEU A 30 29.49 -11.06 -5.26
CA LEU A 30 29.40 -10.43 -3.94
C LEU A 30 28.97 -11.40 -2.84
N ARG A 31 27.99 -12.25 -3.11
CA ARG A 31 27.51 -13.28 -2.16
C ARG A 31 28.55 -14.34 -1.85
N LYS A 32 29.39 -14.73 -2.81
CA LYS A 32 30.51 -15.67 -2.59
C LYS A 32 31.58 -15.10 -1.67
N GLY A 33 31.69 -13.79 -1.56
CA GLY A 33 32.64 -13.11 -0.64
C GLY A 33 32.09 -12.80 0.76
N THR A 34 30.77 -12.79 0.93
CA THR A 34 30.09 -12.48 2.19
C THR A 34 29.13 -13.62 2.54
N TYR A 35 29.64 -14.65 3.18
CA TYR A 35 28.80 -15.78 3.59
C TYR A 35 28.11 -15.46 4.91
N HIS A 36 26.85 -15.10 4.85
CA HIS A 36 25.97 -15.08 6.02
C HIS A 36 25.17 -16.37 6.05
N LYS A 37 25.39 -17.21 7.04
CA LYS A 37 24.46 -18.29 7.39
C LYS A 37 23.21 -17.64 8.00
N GLY A 38 22.34 -17.09 7.15
CA GLY A 38 21.03 -16.60 7.54
C GLY A 38 19.96 -17.61 7.20
N GLU A 39 18.89 -17.63 7.97
CA GLU A 39 17.71 -18.37 7.60
C GLU A 39 16.97 -17.67 6.47
N SER A 40 16.45 -18.44 5.51
CA SER A 40 15.71 -17.88 4.37
C SER A 40 14.32 -17.39 4.76
N PHE A 41 13.87 -17.64 5.98
CA PHE A 41 12.50 -17.39 6.44
C PHE A 41 11.42 -17.87 5.45
N GLY A 42 11.73 -18.95 4.73
CA GLY A 42 10.88 -19.56 3.71
C GLY A 42 10.87 -18.88 2.36
N ALA A 43 11.71 -17.87 2.12
CA ALA A 43 11.94 -17.36 0.77
C ALA A 43 12.69 -18.43 -0.04
N ASN A 44 12.21 -18.70 -1.24
CA ASN A 44 12.83 -19.62 -2.18
C ASN A 44 13.00 -18.90 -3.52
N LEU A 45 14.09 -18.14 -3.61
CA LEU A 45 14.41 -17.41 -4.84
C LEU A 45 14.89 -18.40 -5.90
N PRO A 46 14.15 -18.57 -7.02
CA PRO A 46 14.59 -19.42 -8.11
C PRO A 46 15.87 -18.87 -8.73
N ASP A 47 16.64 -19.75 -9.39
CA ASP A 47 17.87 -19.32 -10.05
C ASP A 47 17.63 -18.36 -11.21
N ILE A 48 16.54 -18.45 -11.89
CA ILE A 48 16.11 -17.52 -12.95
C ILE A 48 14.64 -17.20 -12.69
N ILE A 49 14.30 -15.92 -12.68
CA ILE A 49 12.92 -15.46 -12.66
C ILE A 49 12.42 -15.47 -14.10
N THR A 50 11.38 -16.25 -14.38
CA THR A 50 10.72 -16.27 -15.69
C THR A 50 9.41 -15.47 -15.64
N PRO A 51 8.88 -15.00 -16.78
CA PRO A 51 7.58 -14.34 -16.83
C PRO A 51 6.44 -15.21 -16.28
N GLU A 52 6.49 -16.52 -16.52
CA GLU A 52 5.52 -17.48 -15.99
C GLU A 52 5.60 -17.58 -14.46
N PHE A 53 6.81 -17.54 -13.90
CA PHE A 53 6.98 -17.49 -12.44
C PHE A 53 6.37 -16.23 -11.85
N VAL A 54 6.60 -15.07 -12.48
CA VAL A 54 5.97 -13.79 -12.06
C VAL A 54 4.45 -13.91 -12.10
N ARG A 55 3.89 -14.42 -13.21
CA ARG A 55 2.45 -14.68 -13.33
C ARG A 55 1.90 -15.57 -12.22
N ASP A 56 2.56 -16.69 -11.94
CA ASP A 56 2.09 -17.67 -10.98
C ASP A 56 2.13 -17.13 -9.53
N GLU A 57 3.13 -16.32 -9.21
CA GLU A 57 3.22 -15.63 -7.92
C GLU A 57 2.10 -14.59 -7.75
N VAL A 58 1.79 -13.82 -8.81
CA VAL A 58 0.67 -12.86 -8.82
C VAL A 58 -0.67 -13.59 -8.77
N ALA A 59 -0.84 -14.65 -9.55
CA ALA A 59 -2.08 -15.44 -9.59
C ALA A 59 -2.44 -16.04 -8.24
N SER A 60 -1.41 -16.47 -7.48
CA SER A 60 -1.58 -17.08 -6.15
C SER A 60 -1.69 -16.06 -5.01
N GLY A 61 -1.57 -14.75 -5.30
CA GLY A 61 -1.58 -13.69 -4.31
C GLY A 61 -0.31 -13.56 -3.47
N ARG A 62 0.78 -14.26 -3.84
CA ARG A 62 2.06 -14.19 -3.12
C ARG A 62 2.92 -12.99 -3.54
N ALA A 63 2.57 -12.36 -4.64
CA ALA A 63 3.24 -11.16 -5.13
C ALA A 63 2.23 -10.19 -5.75
N VAL A 64 2.60 -8.92 -5.79
CA VAL A 64 1.80 -7.83 -6.35
C VAL A 64 2.62 -6.98 -7.30
N ILE A 65 1.99 -6.51 -8.37
CA ILE A 65 2.53 -5.54 -9.32
C ILE A 65 1.67 -4.28 -9.17
N PRO A 66 2.07 -3.30 -8.33
CA PRO A 66 1.32 -2.07 -8.19
C PRO A 66 1.55 -1.19 -9.42
N ALA A 67 0.54 -1.11 -10.27
CA ALA A 67 0.58 -0.37 -11.53
C ALA A 67 -0.84 0.01 -11.95
N ASN A 68 -1.20 1.28 -11.74
CA ASN A 68 -2.48 1.83 -12.15
C ASN A 68 -2.50 2.04 -13.68
N ILE A 69 -3.64 1.77 -14.31
CA ILE A 69 -3.83 1.99 -15.75
C ILE A 69 -3.64 3.45 -16.18
N ASN A 70 -3.78 4.40 -15.25
CA ASN A 70 -3.62 5.84 -15.47
C ASN A 70 -2.23 6.37 -15.08
N HIS A 71 -1.25 5.49 -14.83
CA HIS A 71 0.14 5.85 -14.55
C HIS A 71 1.09 5.31 -15.64
N PRO A 72 1.06 5.90 -16.86
CA PRO A 72 1.85 5.40 -17.99
C PRO A 72 3.36 5.64 -17.84
N GLU A 73 3.79 6.51 -16.93
CA GLU A 73 5.21 6.81 -16.68
C GLU A 73 5.92 5.74 -15.85
N ILE A 74 5.17 4.79 -15.29
CA ILE A 74 5.71 3.79 -14.37
C ILE A 74 6.61 2.76 -15.09
N GLU A 75 7.69 2.41 -14.43
CA GLU A 75 8.45 1.19 -14.73
C GLU A 75 7.92 0.05 -13.85
N PRO A 76 7.27 -0.98 -14.40
CA PRO A 76 6.69 -2.06 -13.62
C PRO A 76 7.71 -2.73 -12.69
N MET A 77 7.29 -2.99 -11.44
CA MET A 77 8.07 -3.76 -10.47
C MET A 77 7.17 -4.69 -9.68
N ILE A 78 7.76 -5.67 -9.02
CA ILE A 78 7.03 -6.65 -8.23
C ILE A 78 7.45 -6.61 -6.77
N ILE A 79 6.48 -6.74 -5.88
CA ILE A 79 6.69 -6.91 -4.44
C ILE A 79 6.21 -8.31 -4.08
N GLY A 80 7.10 -9.12 -3.54
CA GLY A 80 6.75 -10.49 -3.15
C GLY A 80 7.91 -11.20 -2.46
N ARG A 81 7.57 -12.20 -1.67
CA ARG A 81 8.52 -12.95 -0.84
C ARG A 81 9.63 -13.63 -1.65
N ASN A 82 9.32 -14.04 -2.87
CA ASN A 82 10.22 -14.76 -3.76
C ASN A 82 10.93 -13.87 -4.77
N PHE A 83 11.01 -12.56 -4.49
CA PHE A 83 11.68 -11.54 -5.31
C PHE A 83 12.68 -10.75 -4.48
N LYS A 84 13.47 -9.90 -5.14
CA LYS A 84 14.37 -8.97 -4.44
C LYS A 84 13.58 -8.03 -3.53
N ILE A 85 14.18 -7.69 -2.40
CA ILE A 85 13.61 -6.69 -1.47
C ILE A 85 13.43 -5.37 -2.19
N LYS A 86 12.28 -4.74 -1.97
CA LYS A 86 11.95 -3.41 -2.48
C LYS A 86 11.94 -2.40 -1.33
N VAL A 87 12.40 -1.20 -1.62
CA VAL A 87 12.49 -0.10 -0.66
C VAL A 87 11.39 0.90 -0.95
N ASN A 88 10.55 1.19 0.05
CA ASN A 88 9.58 2.27 0.00
C ASN A 88 10.16 3.52 0.67
N ALA A 89 10.03 4.69 0.02
CA ALA A 89 10.29 5.98 0.62
C ALA A 89 8.98 6.73 0.89
N ASN A 90 8.95 7.51 1.97
CA ASN A 90 7.81 8.35 2.31
C ASN A 90 8.14 9.81 2.03
N ILE A 91 7.26 10.50 1.32
CA ILE A 91 7.28 11.96 1.12
C ILE A 91 5.92 12.53 1.52
N GLY A 92 5.74 13.82 1.43
CA GLY A 92 4.46 14.46 1.67
C GLY A 92 4.63 15.84 2.29
N ASN A 93 3.77 16.76 1.87
CA ASN A 93 3.68 18.08 2.46
C ASN A 93 2.84 18.08 3.75
N SER A 94 3.02 19.12 4.55
CA SER A 94 2.19 19.39 5.71
C SER A 94 1.66 20.82 5.65
N ALA A 95 0.72 21.16 6.54
CA ALA A 95 0.18 22.52 6.62
C ALA A 95 1.24 23.60 6.95
N LEU A 96 2.42 23.17 7.45
CA LEU A 96 3.47 24.06 7.93
C LEU A 96 4.68 24.16 6.99
N SER A 97 4.88 23.21 6.09
CA SER A 97 6.11 23.17 5.28
C SER A 97 5.93 22.35 4.00
N SER A 98 6.76 22.70 3.03
CA SER A 98 6.94 22.03 1.75
C SER A 98 5.99 22.52 0.65
N SER A 99 6.56 22.87 -0.45
CA SER A 99 5.86 23.23 -1.69
C SER A 99 5.71 22.00 -2.60
N ILE A 100 4.92 22.11 -3.66
CA ILE A 100 4.82 21.08 -4.72
C ILE A 100 6.21 20.78 -5.31
N HIS A 101 6.99 21.82 -5.58
CA HIS A 101 8.34 21.68 -6.12
C HIS A 101 9.24 20.85 -5.16
N ASP A 102 9.17 21.12 -3.85
CA ASP A 102 9.96 20.37 -2.86
C ASP A 102 9.56 18.89 -2.82
N GLU A 103 8.27 18.57 -2.98
CA GLU A 103 7.80 17.18 -3.01
C GLU A 103 8.30 16.44 -4.26
N VAL A 104 8.30 17.08 -5.43
CA VAL A 104 8.87 16.51 -6.67
C VAL A 104 10.39 16.34 -6.54
N GLU A 105 11.08 17.27 -5.89
CA GLU A 105 12.51 17.13 -5.61
C GLU A 105 12.78 15.97 -4.66
N LYS A 106 12.00 15.80 -3.58
CA LYS A 106 12.09 14.64 -2.68
C LYS A 106 11.84 13.33 -3.41
N LEU A 107 10.83 13.26 -4.29
CA LEU A 107 10.60 12.10 -5.14
C LEU A 107 11.82 11.76 -5.99
N THR A 108 12.39 12.77 -6.65
CA THR A 108 13.58 12.60 -7.49
C THR A 108 14.76 12.06 -6.68
N TRP A 109 15.02 12.60 -5.49
CA TRP A 109 16.06 12.11 -4.61
C TRP A 109 15.80 10.69 -4.10
N ALA A 110 14.57 10.41 -3.67
CA ALA A 110 14.18 9.07 -3.22
C ALA A 110 14.46 8.02 -4.30
N THR A 111 14.04 8.28 -5.54
CA THR A 111 14.25 7.39 -6.67
C THR A 111 15.74 7.22 -7.01
N ARG A 112 16.52 8.31 -7.02
CA ARG A 112 17.97 8.27 -7.26
C ARG A 112 18.73 7.48 -6.20
N TRP A 113 18.26 7.47 -4.97
CA TRP A 113 18.84 6.70 -3.87
C TRP A 113 18.27 5.28 -3.75
N GLY A 114 17.46 4.85 -4.69
CA GLY A 114 17.06 3.45 -4.84
C GLY A 114 15.71 3.12 -4.21
N ALA A 115 14.82 4.09 -4.03
CA ALA A 115 13.44 3.78 -3.72
C ALA A 115 12.79 3.06 -4.90
N ASP A 116 12.19 1.92 -4.64
CA ASP A 116 11.43 1.11 -5.62
C ASP A 116 9.96 1.54 -5.67
N THR A 117 9.48 2.21 -4.64
CA THR A 117 8.14 2.80 -4.54
C THR A 117 8.18 4.00 -3.60
N VAL A 118 7.24 4.93 -3.77
CA VAL A 118 7.13 6.12 -2.94
C VAL A 118 5.70 6.28 -2.44
N MET A 119 5.53 6.56 -1.15
CA MET A 119 4.24 6.94 -0.59
C MET A 119 4.15 8.46 -0.43
N ASP A 120 3.11 9.04 -1.02
CA ASP A 120 2.69 10.42 -0.75
C ASP A 120 1.76 10.45 0.47
N LEU A 121 2.28 10.95 1.57
CA LEU A 121 1.58 11.10 2.85
C LEU A 121 1.14 12.56 3.09
N SER A 122 0.91 13.32 2.04
CA SER A 122 0.52 14.73 2.10
C SER A 122 -0.76 14.93 2.92
N THR A 123 -0.71 15.95 3.78
CA THR A 123 -1.81 16.34 4.68
C THR A 123 -2.04 17.85 4.69
N GLY A 124 -1.30 18.58 3.88
CA GLY A 124 -1.42 20.04 3.73
C GLY A 124 -2.58 20.44 2.83
N LYS A 125 -2.54 21.69 2.39
CA LYS A 125 -3.46 22.18 1.37
C LYS A 125 -2.99 21.72 -0.03
N ASN A 126 -3.92 21.71 -1.00
CA ASN A 126 -3.64 21.35 -2.39
C ASN A 126 -3.09 19.93 -2.56
N ILE A 127 -3.60 18.97 -1.79
CA ILE A 127 -3.19 17.55 -1.87
C ILE A 127 -3.37 17.03 -3.30
N HIS A 128 -4.49 17.37 -3.95
CA HIS A 128 -4.79 16.95 -5.32
C HIS A 128 -3.70 17.37 -6.31
N GLU A 129 -3.37 18.67 -6.34
CA GLU A 129 -2.37 19.21 -7.25
C GLU A 129 -0.97 18.67 -6.94
N THR A 130 -0.60 18.59 -5.65
CA THR A 130 0.67 18.04 -5.22
C THR A 130 0.85 16.59 -5.72
N ARG A 131 -0.17 15.77 -5.55
CA ARG A 131 -0.16 14.36 -5.99
C ARG A 131 -0.09 14.24 -7.51
N GLU A 132 -0.81 15.09 -8.26
CA GLU A 132 -0.74 15.10 -9.73
C GLU A 132 0.71 15.30 -10.20
N TRP A 133 1.41 16.28 -9.63
CA TRP A 133 2.81 16.51 -9.95
C TRP A 133 3.73 15.35 -9.53
N ILE A 134 3.46 14.73 -8.38
CA ILE A 134 4.22 13.58 -7.92
C ILE A 134 4.03 12.40 -8.89
N VAL A 135 2.80 12.04 -9.23
CA VAL A 135 2.51 10.88 -10.10
C VAL A 135 3.10 11.10 -11.49
N ARG A 136 2.85 12.26 -12.12
CA ARG A 136 3.37 12.57 -13.48
C ARG A 136 4.90 12.65 -13.57
N ASN A 137 5.61 12.74 -12.46
CA ASN A 137 7.08 12.77 -12.43
C ASN A 137 7.69 11.48 -11.83
N SER A 138 6.89 10.48 -11.56
CA SER A 138 7.37 9.25 -10.92
C SER A 138 7.56 8.10 -11.90
N PRO A 139 8.77 7.52 -12.00
CA PRO A 139 8.97 6.26 -12.70
C PRO A 139 8.71 5.03 -11.81
N VAL A 140 8.38 5.24 -10.53
CA VAL A 140 8.12 4.17 -9.57
C VAL A 140 6.68 4.26 -9.05
N PRO A 141 6.10 3.15 -8.58
CA PRO A 141 4.74 3.15 -8.03
C PRO A 141 4.55 4.18 -6.93
N ILE A 142 3.43 4.89 -6.99
CA ILE A 142 3.01 5.85 -5.97
C ILE A 142 1.88 5.27 -5.13
N GLY A 143 2.09 5.27 -3.81
CA GLY A 143 1.07 4.90 -2.83
C GLY A 143 0.53 6.11 -2.07
N THR A 144 -0.70 6.01 -1.60
CA THR A 144 -1.33 7.04 -0.77
C THR A 144 -2.11 6.44 0.40
N VAL A 145 -2.55 7.31 1.28
CA VAL A 145 -3.50 7.00 2.37
C VAL A 145 -4.76 7.85 2.15
N PRO A 146 -5.75 7.40 1.37
CA PRO A 146 -6.87 8.23 0.90
C PRO A 146 -7.67 8.90 2.01
N ILE A 147 -7.74 8.30 3.19
CA ILE A 147 -8.45 8.88 4.35
C ILE A 147 -7.87 10.25 4.76
N TYR A 148 -6.61 10.56 4.43
CA TYR A 148 -6.02 11.86 4.78
C TYR A 148 -6.61 12.99 3.94
N GLN A 149 -6.80 12.76 2.64
CA GLN A 149 -7.46 13.74 1.77
C GLN A 149 -8.97 13.79 2.05
N ALA A 150 -9.61 12.64 2.31
CA ALA A 150 -11.01 12.63 2.71
C ALA A 150 -11.23 13.47 4.00
N LEU A 151 -10.30 13.38 4.97
CA LEU A 151 -10.33 14.17 6.18
C LEU A 151 -10.15 15.68 5.90
N GLU A 152 -9.28 16.03 4.96
CA GLU A 152 -9.10 17.44 4.53
C GLU A 152 -10.38 17.98 3.91
N LYS A 153 -11.08 17.20 3.05
CA LYS A 153 -12.36 17.58 2.44
C LYS A 153 -13.47 17.89 3.46
N VAL A 154 -13.38 17.30 4.66
CA VAL A 154 -14.30 17.58 5.78
C VAL A 154 -13.66 18.49 6.84
N ASN A 155 -12.73 19.37 6.45
CA ASN A 155 -12.06 20.35 7.29
C ASN A 155 -11.37 19.77 8.54
N GLY A 156 -10.92 18.53 8.49
CA GLY A 156 -10.21 17.86 9.58
C GLY A 156 -11.10 17.29 10.67
N VAL A 157 -12.42 17.30 10.51
CA VAL A 157 -13.37 16.75 11.48
C VAL A 157 -13.64 15.28 11.16
N ALA A 158 -13.03 14.39 11.92
CA ALA A 158 -13.13 12.95 11.65
C ALA A 158 -14.58 12.42 11.70
N GLU A 159 -15.42 13.00 12.55
CA GLU A 159 -16.82 12.65 12.70
C GLU A 159 -17.67 12.98 11.47
N ASP A 160 -17.27 13.94 10.66
CA ASP A 160 -17.99 14.33 9.43
C ASP A 160 -17.64 13.43 8.23
N LEU A 161 -16.65 12.54 8.37
CA LEU A 161 -16.33 11.55 7.36
C LEU A 161 -17.52 10.63 7.08
N ASN A 162 -17.70 10.28 5.82
CA ASN A 162 -18.72 9.32 5.40
C ASN A 162 -18.24 8.56 4.15
N TRP A 163 -19.01 7.55 3.78
CA TRP A 163 -18.69 6.71 2.62
C TRP A 163 -18.62 7.50 1.32
N ASP A 164 -19.53 8.44 1.08
CA ASP A 164 -19.59 9.16 -0.20
C ASP A 164 -18.35 10.02 -0.42
N VAL A 165 -17.92 10.80 0.58
CA VAL A 165 -16.69 11.60 0.53
C VAL A 165 -15.46 10.70 0.32
N PHE A 166 -15.42 9.56 1.00
CA PHE A 166 -14.31 8.63 0.87
C PHE A 166 -14.28 7.97 -0.52
N LYS A 167 -15.43 7.53 -1.02
CA LYS A 167 -15.60 6.94 -2.36
C LYS A 167 -15.14 7.91 -3.46
N GLU A 168 -15.60 9.16 -3.41
CA GLU A 168 -15.18 10.19 -4.36
C GLU A 168 -13.68 10.42 -4.30
N THR A 169 -13.09 10.40 -3.11
CA THR A 169 -11.64 10.54 -2.93
C THR A 169 -10.87 9.36 -3.51
N LEU A 170 -11.37 8.13 -3.37
CA LEU A 170 -10.76 6.95 -3.98
C LEU A 170 -10.76 7.05 -5.51
N ILE A 171 -11.91 7.39 -6.10
CA ILE A 171 -12.05 7.52 -7.55
C ILE A 171 -11.11 8.61 -8.07
N GLU A 172 -11.12 9.79 -7.43
CA GLU A 172 -10.23 10.90 -7.78
C GLU A 172 -8.75 10.49 -7.81
N GLN A 173 -8.29 9.79 -6.77
CA GLN A 173 -6.91 9.33 -6.69
C GLN A 173 -6.57 8.22 -7.69
N ALA A 174 -7.52 7.32 -7.96
CA ALA A 174 -7.36 6.28 -8.96
C ALA A 174 -7.30 6.86 -10.38
N GLU A 175 -8.11 7.87 -10.69
CA GLU A 175 -8.08 8.59 -11.96
C GLU A 175 -6.77 9.35 -12.17
N GLN A 176 -6.17 9.89 -11.10
CA GLN A 176 -4.86 10.53 -11.16
C GLN A 176 -3.70 9.55 -11.40
N GLY A 177 -3.91 8.25 -11.17
CA GLY A 177 -2.89 7.22 -11.43
C GLY A 177 -2.15 6.74 -10.18
N VAL A 178 -2.71 6.87 -8.99
CA VAL A 178 -2.12 6.28 -7.78
C VAL A 178 -2.15 4.76 -7.88
N ASP A 179 -1.03 4.09 -7.62
CA ASP A 179 -0.83 2.67 -7.89
C ASP A 179 -1.29 1.76 -6.75
N TYR A 180 -1.26 2.24 -5.51
CA TYR A 180 -1.76 1.48 -4.37
C TYR A 180 -2.30 2.37 -3.25
N PHE A 181 -3.33 1.87 -2.57
CA PHE A 181 -3.98 2.58 -1.47
C PHE A 181 -3.78 1.87 -0.14
N THR A 182 -3.39 2.64 0.89
CA THR A 182 -3.43 2.15 2.26
C THR A 182 -4.81 2.35 2.84
N ILE A 183 -5.51 1.24 3.10
CA ILE A 183 -6.90 1.20 3.56
C ILE A 183 -6.96 0.52 4.94
N HIS A 184 -7.40 1.27 5.96
CA HIS A 184 -7.47 0.78 7.35
C HIS A 184 -8.84 0.13 7.66
N ALA A 185 -9.26 -0.81 6.82
CA ALA A 185 -10.55 -1.49 6.96
C ALA A 185 -10.63 -2.49 8.13
N GLY A 186 -9.48 -2.88 8.69
CA GLY A 186 -9.40 -3.80 9.83
C GLY A 186 -9.69 -3.19 11.18
N VAL A 187 -9.78 -1.86 11.28
CA VAL A 187 -10.09 -1.16 12.54
C VAL A 187 -11.59 -1.28 12.83
N LEU A 188 -11.98 -2.29 13.59
CA LEU A 188 -13.38 -2.54 13.93
C LEU A 188 -13.74 -1.91 15.29
N LEU A 189 -15.01 -1.45 15.41
CA LEU A 189 -15.51 -0.85 16.65
C LEU A 189 -15.25 -1.73 17.88
N ARG A 190 -15.43 -3.05 17.76
CA ARG A 190 -15.21 -4.02 18.85
C ARG A 190 -13.76 -4.14 19.29
N TYR A 191 -12.78 -3.74 18.45
CA TYR A 191 -11.35 -3.82 18.78
C TYR A 191 -10.82 -2.57 19.46
N VAL A 192 -11.51 -1.43 19.30
CA VAL A 192 -11.07 -0.15 19.87
C VAL A 192 -10.90 -0.22 21.40
N PRO A 193 -11.82 -0.81 22.18
CA PRO A 193 -11.65 -0.95 23.63
C PRO A 193 -10.41 -1.77 24.04
N MET A 194 -9.96 -2.71 23.21
CA MET A 194 -8.79 -3.53 23.50
C MET A 194 -7.48 -2.74 23.54
N THR A 195 -7.47 -1.51 23.00
CA THR A 195 -6.30 -0.64 22.99
C THR A 195 -6.22 0.30 24.19
N ALA A 196 -7.22 0.28 25.08
CA ALA A 196 -7.36 1.26 26.18
C ALA A 196 -6.21 1.20 27.19
N GLU A 197 -5.65 0.02 27.43
CA GLU A 197 -4.56 -0.18 28.40
C GLU A 197 -3.16 -0.17 27.76
N ARG A 198 -3.06 0.11 26.45
CA ARG A 198 -1.78 0.23 25.78
C ARG A 198 -0.98 1.44 26.29
N VAL A 199 0.34 1.28 26.38
CA VAL A 199 1.27 2.36 26.72
C VAL A 199 1.19 3.50 25.69
N THR A 200 1.05 3.16 24.40
CA THR A 200 1.04 4.15 23.32
C THR A 200 -0.34 4.31 22.64
N GLY A 201 -1.36 3.56 23.09
CA GLY A 201 -2.70 3.62 22.51
C GLY A 201 -2.73 3.22 21.02
N ILE A 202 -3.39 4.03 20.19
CA ILE A 202 -3.46 3.84 18.72
C ILE A 202 -2.52 4.83 18.04
N VAL A 203 -1.35 4.37 17.60
CA VAL A 203 -0.31 5.20 16.99
C VAL A 203 -0.51 5.43 15.49
N SER A 204 -1.30 4.60 14.84
CA SER A 204 -1.66 4.78 13.44
C SER A 204 -2.56 6.00 13.28
N ARG A 205 -2.17 6.95 12.41
CA ARG A 205 -3.00 8.13 12.12
C ARG A 205 -4.35 7.73 11.49
N GLY A 206 -4.33 6.85 10.47
CA GLY A 206 -5.57 6.33 9.88
C GLY A 206 -6.40 5.52 10.86
N GLY A 207 -5.74 4.69 11.66
CA GLY A 207 -6.40 3.90 12.72
C GLY A 207 -7.09 4.78 13.77
N SER A 208 -6.43 5.83 14.23
CA SER A 208 -7.00 6.75 15.25
C SER A 208 -8.18 7.58 14.70
N ILE A 209 -8.12 8.00 13.42
CA ILE A 209 -9.22 8.69 12.74
C ILE A 209 -10.47 7.79 12.71
N LEU A 210 -10.31 6.54 12.28
CA LEU A 210 -11.42 5.60 12.17
C LEU A 210 -11.94 5.13 13.53
N ALA A 211 -11.05 4.90 14.50
CA ALA A 211 -11.45 4.59 15.86
C ALA A 211 -12.30 5.71 16.47
N LYS A 212 -11.88 6.98 16.29
CA LYS A 212 -12.66 8.15 16.70
C LYS A 212 -14.03 8.19 16.02
N TRP A 213 -14.07 7.95 14.71
CA TRP A 213 -15.31 7.90 13.94
C TRP A 213 -16.26 6.82 14.47
N CYS A 214 -15.76 5.59 14.66
CA CYS A 214 -16.56 4.47 15.17
C CYS A 214 -17.15 4.78 16.56
N LEU A 215 -16.36 5.36 17.45
CA LEU A 215 -16.82 5.74 18.80
C LEU A 215 -17.85 6.86 18.76
N ALA A 216 -17.66 7.90 17.95
CA ALA A 216 -18.57 9.03 17.84
C ALA A 216 -19.95 8.62 17.28
N HIS A 217 -19.97 7.72 16.33
CA HIS A 217 -21.22 7.30 15.68
C HIS A 217 -21.82 6.02 16.27
N HIS A 218 -21.10 5.31 17.13
CA HIS A 218 -21.48 3.97 17.61
C HIS A 218 -21.79 3.02 16.45
N LYS A 219 -21.03 3.12 15.36
CA LYS A 219 -21.18 2.33 14.14
C LYS A 219 -19.86 1.67 13.76
N GLU A 220 -19.97 0.60 12.98
CA GLU A 220 -18.83 -0.08 12.42
C GLU A 220 -18.14 0.78 11.34
N ASN A 221 -16.83 0.63 11.23
CA ASN A 221 -15.98 1.29 10.26
C ASN A 221 -16.55 1.18 8.84
N PHE A 222 -16.85 2.33 8.21
CA PHE A 222 -17.45 2.33 6.87
C PHE A 222 -16.52 1.76 5.80
N LEU A 223 -15.20 1.75 5.99
CA LEU A 223 -14.26 1.08 5.08
C LEU A 223 -14.42 -0.45 5.12
N TYR A 224 -14.80 -0.99 6.28
CA TYR A 224 -15.10 -2.41 6.42
C TYR A 224 -16.46 -2.75 5.80
N THR A 225 -17.49 -1.96 6.10
CA THR A 225 -18.86 -2.24 5.62
C THR A 225 -19.03 -2.04 4.12
N HIS A 226 -18.20 -1.21 3.47
CA HIS A 226 -18.17 -0.98 2.02
C HIS A 226 -16.96 -1.59 1.33
N PHE A 227 -16.31 -2.60 1.94
CA PHE A 227 -15.05 -3.14 1.42
C PHE A 227 -15.18 -3.73 0.02
N GLU A 228 -16.30 -4.41 -0.30
CA GLU A 228 -16.55 -4.93 -1.65
C GLU A 228 -16.72 -3.80 -2.69
N ASP A 229 -17.29 -2.67 -2.31
CA ASP A 229 -17.41 -1.52 -3.21
C ASP A 229 -16.04 -0.87 -3.46
N ILE A 230 -15.17 -0.84 -2.44
CA ILE A 230 -13.76 -0.45 -2.61
C ILE A 230 -13.06 -1.42 -3.59
N CYS A 231 -13.26 -2.72 -3.44
CA CYS A 231 -12.68 -3.72 -4.37
C CYS A 231 -13.09 -3.48 -5.82
N LYS A 232 -14.35 -3.11 -6.08
CA LYS A 232 -14.83 -2.82 -7.43
C LYS A 232 -14.09 -1.63 -8.05
N ILE A 233 -13.92 -0.54 -7.28
CA ILE A 233 -13.18 0.65 -7.72
C ILE A 233 -11.73 0.28 -8.01
N MET A 234 -11.07 -0.42 -7.08
CA MET A 234 -9.66 -0.78 -7.24
C MET A 234 -9.42 -1.71 -8.43
N ARG A 235 -10.35 -2.62 -8.71
CA ARG A 235 -10.30 -3.50 -9.88
C ARG A 235 -10.42 -2.71 -11.19
N GLU A 236 -11.27 -1.68 -11.23
CA GLU A 236 -11.50 -0.86 -12.42
C GLU A 236 -10.23 -0.14 -12.89
N TYR A 237 -9.41 0.32 -11.94
CA TYR A 237 -8.19 1.07 -12.22
C TYR A 237 -6.90 0.24 -12.03
N ASP A 238 -7.01 -1.05 -11.71
CA ASP A 238 -5.91 -1.97 -11.34
C ASP A 238 -5.05 -1.44 -10.18
N VAL A 239 -5.67 -0.82 -9.19
CA VAL A 239 -5.01 -0.34 -7.97
C VAL A 239 -4.81 -1.49 -6.97
N THR A 240 -3.66 -1.52 -6.33
CA THR A 240 -3.30 -2.55 -5.33
C THR A 240 -3.69 -2.12 -3.92
N PHE A 241 -4.20 -3.03 -3.10
CA PHE A 241 -4.35 -2.78 -1.66
C PHE A 241 -3.02 -2.83 -0.91
N SER A 242 -2.81 -1.85 -0.05
CA SER A 242 -1.98 -1.95 1.14
C SER A 242 -2.94 -1.95 2.34
N LEU A 243 -3.35 -3.13 2.83
CA LEU A 243 -4.26 -3.21 3.96
C LEU A 243 -3.54 -2.73 5.23
N GLY A 244 -3.94 -1.54 5.69
CA GLY A 244 -3.26 -0.84 6.77
C GLY A 244 -3.58 -1.41 8.14
N ASP A 245 -2.54 -1.66 8.93
CA ASP A 245 -2.63 -2.09 10.32
C ASP A 245 -2.89 -0.87 11.25
N GLY A 246 -4.14 -0.48 11.35
CA GLY A 246 -4.56 0.68 12.15
C GLY A 246 -4.37 0.49 13.67
N LEU A 247 -4.33 -0.75 14.13
CA LEU A 247 -4.13 -1.12 15.53
C LEU A 247 -2.74 -1.70 15.80
N ARG A 248 -1.75 -1.45 14.93
CA ARG A 248 -0.35 -1.82 15.19
C ARG A 248 0.16 -1.21 16.48
N PRO A 249 1.01 -1.93 17.27
CA PRO A 249 1.58 -1.40 18.50
C PRO A 249 2.62 -0.29 18.20
N GLY A 250 2.69 0.70 19.10
CA GLY A 250 3.70 1.76 19.04
C GLY A 250 4.90 1.53 19.95
N SER A 251 4.83 0.53 20.80
CA SER A 251 5.91 0.13 21.71
C SER A 251 6.06 -1.37 21.81
N VAL A 252 7.22 -1.84 22.23
CA VAL A 252 7.47 -3.26 22.49
C VAL A 252 6.54 -3.80 23.56
N ALA A 253 6.14 -2.98 24.53
CA ALA A 253 5.23 -3.38 25.60
C ALA A 253 3.82 -3.73 25.09
N ASP A 254 3.39 -3.10 24.01
CA ASP A 254 2.08 -3.31 23.40
C ASP A 254 2.10 -4.38 22.28
N ALA A 255 3.30 -4.86 21.91
CA ALA A 255 3.47 -5.79 20.81
C ALA A 255 2.82 -7.16 21.08
N ASN A 256 2.18 -7.71 20.05
CA ASN A 256 1.49 -9.00 20.10
C ASN A 256 0.30 -9.06 21.07
N ASP A 257 -0.35 -7.92 21.29
CA ASP A 257 -1.56 -7.89 22.08
C ASP A 257 -2.80 -8.39 21.31
N GLU A 258 -3.91 -8.54 22.00
CA GLU A 258 -5.17 -9.03 21.42
C GLU A 258 -5.71 -8.12 20.33
N ALA A 259 -5.55 -6.78 20.44
CA ALA A 259 -5.98 -5.83 19.43
C ALA A 259 -5.24 -6.01 18.11
N GLN A 260 -3.91 -6.16 18.16
CA GLN A 260 -3.08 -6.41 16.99
C GLN A 260 -3.47 -7.70 16.27
N PHE A 261 -3.60 -8.81 17.00
CA PHE A 261 -3.95 -10.09 16.38
C PHE A 261 -5.39 -10.16 15.89
N SER A 262 -6.33 -9.49 16.56
CA SER A 262 -7.71 -9.40 16.10
C SER A 262 -7.84 -8.64 14.79
N GLU A 263 -7.14 -7.49 14.66
CA GLU A 263 -7.06 -6.77 13.40
C GLU A 263 -6.40 -7.62 12.31
N LEU A 264 -5.27 -8.26 12.59
CA LEU A 264 -4.55 -9.10 11.63
C LEU A 264 -5.45 -10.21 11.07
N LYS A 265 -6.27 -10.84 11.91
CA LYS A 265 -7.24 -11.85 11.48
C LYS A 265 -8.25 -11.24 10.50
N THR A 266 -8.81 -10.09 10.82
CA THR A 266 -9.76 -9.37 9.94
C THR A 266 -9.10 -8.98 8.62
N LEU A 267 -7.85 -8.50 8.64
CA LEU A 267 -7.10 -8.19 7.41
C LEU A 267 -6.89 -9.42 6.54
N GLY A 268 -6.67 -10.59 7.14
CA GLY A 268 -6.64 -11.87 6.41
C GLY A 268 -7.97 -12.21 5.73
N GLU A 269 -9.09 -12.00 6.41
CA GLU A 269 -10.44 -12.20 5.85
C GLU A 269 -10.70 -11.23 4.68
N LEU A 270 -10.36 -9.95 4.84
CA LEU A 270 -10.47 -8.93 3.80
C LEU A 270 -9.58 -9.22 2.59
N THR A 271 -8.40 -9.77 2.81
CA THR A 271 -7.50 -10.22 1.73
C THR A 271 -8.17 -11.26 0.85
N GLN A 272 -8.86 -12.26 1.43
CA GLN A 272 -9.59 -13.26 0.66
C GLN A 272 -10.73 -12.63 -0.16
N ILE A 273 -11.44 -11.65 0.40
CA ILE A 273 -12.48 -10.91 -0.34
C ILE A 273 -11.84 -10.17 -1.52
N ALA A 274 -10.74 -9.44 -1.32
CA ALA A 274 -10.03 -8.74 -2.39
C ALA A 274 -9.60 -9.69 -3.51
N TRP A 275 -9.02 -10.83 -3.17
CA TRP A 275 -8.61 -11.84 -4.16
C TRP A 275 -9.80 -12.43 -4.94
N ASN A 276 -10.98 -12.58 -4.32
CA ASN A 276 -12.20 -13.01 -5.01
C ASN A 276 -12.70 -11.96 -6.02
N HIS A 277 -12.37 -10.69 -5.79
CA HIS A 277 -12.62 -9.58 -6.71
C HIS A 277 -11.48 -9.33 -7.72
N ASP A 278 -10.46 -10.21 -7.77
CA ASP A 278 -9.26 -10.06 -8.61
C ASP A 278 -8.40 -8.84 -8.29
N VAL A 279 -8.48 -8.32 -7.07
CA VAL A 279 -7.65 -7.20 -6.61
C VAL A 279 -6.41 -7.71 -5.90
N GLN A 280 -5.26 -7.17 -6.27
CA GLN A 280 -3.97 -7.44 -5.66
C GLN A 280 -3.92 -6.84 -4.23
N THR A 281 -3.33 -7.58 -3.27
CA THR A 281 -3.29 -7.17 -1.85
C THR A 281 -1.95 -7.51 -1.24
#